data_0ae2ae1c645fef860d2b859bff92c907
#
_entry.id   0ae2ae1c645fef860d2b859bff92c907
#
_cell.length_a   1.000
_cell.length_b   1.000
_cell.length_c   1.000
_cell.angle_alpha   90.00
_cell.angle_beta   90.00
_cell.angle_gamma   90.00
#
_symmetry.space_group_name_H-M   'P 1'
#
loop_
_entity.id
_entity.type
_entity.pdbx_description
1 polymer ?
#
loop_
_entity_poly.entity_id
_entity_poly.type
_entity_poly.pdbx_seq_one_letter_code
_entity_poly.pdbx_strand_id
1 'polypeptide(L)'
;LAVLGRIFLPTGAYSSAQPVNFGANRVSYQLGLPLSLANVRPYRETGFTSLEVLPTLTFYEDNTEPFGADRNAKDPLFSVEAHLIRNLAPGIWASADLLYRQGGEIQVDGVASGDHTRGWSAGASLAVPFTDRASAIFTYQQVVERDDDGPDGWFFRTALVVPF
;
A
#
# COMPACT_ATOMS: atom_id res chain seq x y z
N LEU A 1 -8.98 2.67 -19.67
CA LEU A 1 -9.31 1.88 -18.49
C LEU A 1 -8.27 0.77 -18.35
N ALA A 2 -7.67 0.63 -17.19
CA ALA A 2 -6.77 -0.46 -16.84
C ALA A 2 -7.32 -1.26 -15.65
N VAL A 3 -6.94 -2.53 -15.57
CA VAL A 3 -7.25 -3.41 -14.45
C VAL A 3 -5.93 -3.94 -13.89
N LEU A 4 -5.79 -3.93 -12.58
CA LEU A 4 -4.65 -4.49 -11.87
C LEU A 4 -5.05 -5.81 -11.24
N GLY A 5 -4.26 -6.87 -11.45
CA GLY A 5 -4.33 -8.12 -10.71
C GLY A 5 -2.98 -8.43 -10.08
N ARG A 6 -2.96 -8.81 -8.80
CA ARG A 6 -1.76 -9.27 -8.09
C ARG A 6 -2.06 -10.56 -7.34
N ILE A 7 -1.08 -11.43 -7.27
CA ILE A 7 -1.09 -12.65 -6.45
C ILE A 7 0.12 -12.58 -5.53
N PHE A 8 -0.12 -12.72 -4.23
CA PHE A 8 0.94 -12.77 -3.22
C PHE A 8 1.09 -14.21 -2.76
N LEU A 9 2.25 -14.80 -3.02
CA LEU A 9 2.55 -16.17 -2.67
C LEU A 9 3.18 -16.26 -1.27
N PRO A 10 2.91 -17.32 -0.49
CA PRO A 10 3.42 -17.49 0.88
C PRO A 10 4.87 -18.00 0.87
N THR A 11 5.79 -17.24 0.28
CA THR A 11 7.22 -17.61 0.17
C THR A 11 8.08 -17.20 1.37
N GLY A 12 7.51 -16.46 2.33
CA GLY A 12 8.19 -16.08 3.57
C GLY A 12 8.37 -17.27 4.53
N ALA A 13 9.40 -17.21 5.35
CA ALA A 13 9.63 -18.22 6.38
C ALA A 13 8.45 -18.28 7.36
N TYR A 14 7.92 -19.47 7.57
CA TYR A 14 6.78 -19.74 8.44
C TYR A 14 7.00 -20.99 9.29
N SER A 15 6.54 -20.97 10.54
CA SER A 15 6.49 -22.10 11.44
C SER A 15 5.26 -22.01 12.34
N SER A 16 4.41 -23.04 12.31
CA SER A 16 3.23 -23.13 13.21
C SER A 16 3.60 -23.27 14.69
N ALA A 17 4.88 -23.57 15.00
CA ALA A 17 5.37 -23.60 16.37
C ALA A 17 5.76 -22.21 16.92
N GLN A 18 5.68 -21.15 16.12
CA GLN A 18 6.09 -19.81 16.52
C GLN A 18 4.91 -18.82 16.42
N PRO A 19 4.71 -17.96 17.46
CA PRO A 19 3.62 -16.97 17.44
C PRO A 19 3.88 -15.82 16.46
N VAL A 20 5.14 -15.54 16.11
CA VAL A 20 5.54 -14.48 15.18
C VAL A 20 6.28 -15.08 13.98
N ASN A 21 5.82 -14.80 12.80
CA ASN A 21 6.36 -15.31 11.55
C ASN A 21 6.57 -14.17 10.54
N PHE A 22 7.58 -14.30 9.66
CA PHE A 22 7.77 -13.40 8.52
C PHE A 22 6.83 -13.71 7.36
N GLY A 23 6.38 -14.95 7.22
CA GLY A 23 5.42 -15.40 6.22
C GLY A 23 4.00 -15.45 6.78
N ALA A 24 3.00 -15.14 5.94
CA ALA A 24 1.58 -15.20 6.32
C ALA A 24 0.97 -16.60 6.18
N ASN A 25 1.69 -17.57 5.59
CA ASN A 25 1.23 -18.94 5.28
C ASN A 25 -0.13 -18.98 4.56
N ARG A 26 -0.39 -18.00 3.69
CA ARG A 26 -1.60 -17.95 2.88
C ARG A 26 -1.35 -17.23 1.57
N VAL A 27 -2.05 -17.64 0.51
CA VAL A 27 -2.11 -16.89 -0.74
C VAL A 27 -3.06 -15.71 -0.57
N SER A 28 -2.76 -14.60 -1.24
CA SER A 28 -3.67 -13.46 -1.31
C SER A 28 -3.81 -12.97 -2.74
N TYR A 29 -5.01 -12.53 -3.08
CA TYR A 29 -5.36 -12.04 -4.41
C TYR A 29 -5.84 -10.61 -4.30
N GLN A 30 -5.27 -9.73 -5.11
CA GLN A 30 -5.68 -8.32 -5.12
C GLN A 30 -6.15 -7.93 -6.52
N LEU A 31 -7.31 -7.29 -6.56
CA LEU A 31 -7.85 -6.64 -7.76
C LEU A 31 -7.85 -5.13 -7.55
N GLY A 32 -7.57 -4.38 -8.60
CA GLY A 32 -7.57 -2.92 -8.54
C GLY A 32 -7.94 -2.26 -9.87
N LEU A 33 -8.36 -1.02 -9.78
CA LEU A 33 -8.75 -0.18 -10.92
C LEU A 33 -7.92 1.11 -10.91
N PRO A 34 -6.72 1.13 -11.52
CA PRO A 34 -5.93 2.35 -11.60
C PRO A 34 -6.63 3.39 -12.48
N LEU A 35 -6.83 4.57 -11.91
CA LEU A 35 -7.40 5.74 -12.57
C LEU A 35 -6.38 6.86 -12.56
N SER A 36 -6.25 7.59 -13.67
CA SER A 36 -5.39 8.76 -13.77
C SER A 36 -6.12 9.89 -14.51
N LEU A 37 -6.11 11.06 -13.91
CA LEU A 37 -6.59 12.31 -14.50
C LEU A 37 -5.43 13.29 -14.52
N ALA A 38 -5.13 13.87 -15.68
CA ALA A 38 -4.03 14.81 -15.83
C ALA A 38 -4.47 16.07 -16.57
N ASN A 39 -3.75 17.17 -16.34
CA ASN A 39 -3.90 18.36 -17.18
C ASN A 39 -3.29 18.12 -18.57
N VAL A 40 -3.52 19.08 -19.49
CA VAL A 40 -3.11 18.96 -20.90
C VAL A 40 -1.60 19.16 -21.14
N ARG A 41 -0.81 19.39 -20.11
CA ARG A 41 0.64 19.57 -20.26
C ARG A 41 1.34 18.24 -20.50
N PRO A 42 2.44 18.21 -21.29
CA PRO A 42 3.27 17.02 -21.42
C PRO A 42 3.80 16.52 -20.06
N TYR A 43 3.84 15.22 -19.87
CA TYR A 43 4.19 14.54 -18.60
C TYR A 43 5.51 15.03 -17.96
N ARG A 44 6.51 15.47 -18.76
CA ARG A 44 7.82 15.90 -18.24
C ARG A 44 7.95 17.41 -18.06
N GLU A 45 6.94 18.16 -18.42
CA GLU A 45 7.00 19.63 -18.32
C GLU A 45 6.67 20.12 -16.91
N THR A 46 7.29 21.24 -16.55
CA THR A 46 6.95 21.99 -15.34
C THR A 46 5.48 22.38 -15.35
N GLY A 47 4.79 22.14 -14.24
CA GLY A 47 3.36 22.40 -14.11
C GLY A 47 2.46 21.29 -14.65
N PHE A 48 2.99 20.16 -15.18
CA PHE A 48 2.21 18.94 -15.34
C PHE A 48 1.65 18.55 -13.97
N THR A 49 0.35 18.24 -13.93
CA THR A 49 -0.33 17.83 -12.70
C THR A 49 -1.22 16.65 -13.01
N SER A 50 -1.13 15.59 -12.22
CA SER A 50 -2.02 14.44 -12.29
C SER A 50 -2.57 14.07 -10.93
N LEU A 51 -3.81 13.58 -10.93
CA LEU A 51 -4.41 12.86 -9.82
C LEU A 51 -4.47 11.38 -10.20
N GLU A 52 -3.81 10.56 -9.41
CA GLU A 52 -3.82 9.10 -9.57
C GLU A 52 -4.58 8.50 -8.41
N VAL A 53 -5.52 7.60 -8.70
CA VAL A 53 -6.35 6.92 -7.68
C VAL A 53 -6.36 5.43 -7.99
N LEU A 54 -6.08 4.62 -6.98
CA LEU A 54 -6.05 3.17 -7.07
C LEU A 54 -6.91 2.55 -5.96
N PRO A 55 -8.21 2.34 -6.20
CA PRO A 55 -9.00 1.45 -5.35
C PRO A 55 -8.57 0.00 -5.59
N THR A 56 -8.43 -0.75 -4.49
CA THR A 56 -8.11 -2.18 -4.51
C THR A 56 -8.96 -2.97 -3.53
N LEU A 57 -9.20 -4.23 -3.85
CA LEU A 57 -9.81 -5.21 -2.96
C LEU A 57 -8.91 -6.43 -2.89
N THR A 58 -8.50 -6.79 -1.67
CA THR A 58 -7.63 -7.93 -1.41
C THR A 58 -8.41 -9.02 -0.71
N PHE A 59 -8.36 -10.23 -1.27
CA PHE A 59 -8.93 -11.46 -0.71
C PHE A 59 -7.78 -12.33 -0.21
N TYR A 60 -8.04 -13.07 0.84
CA TYR A 60 -7.07 -13.92 1.50
C TYR A 60 -7.58 -15.36 1.56
N GLU A 61 -6.71 -16.32 1.26
CA GLU A 61 -6.94 -17.71 1.65
C GLU A 61 -6.74 -17.88 3.17
N ASP A 62 -7.25 -18.97 3.70
CA ASP A 62 -7.07 -19.25 5.12
C ASP A 62 -5.65 -19.76 5.40
N ASN A 63 -5.14 -19.44 6.56
CA ASN A 63 -4.00 -20.16 7.14
C ASN A 63 -4.58 -21.35 7.94
N THR A 64 -4.30 -22.56 7.49
CA THR A 64 -4.78 -23.83 8.10
C THR A 64 -3.79 -24.43 9.10
N GLU A 65 -2.67 -23.75 9.36
CA GLU A 65 -1.65 -24.19 10.31
C GLU A 65 -1.18 -23.00 11.17
N PRO A 66 -2.07 -22.19 11.78
CA PRO A 66 -1.66 -21.07 12.62
C PRO A 66 -1.07 -21.54 13.95
N PHE A 67 -0.30 -20.68 14.62
CA PHE A 67 0.15 -20.95 15.98
C PHE A 67 -1.02 -20.97 16.97
N GLY A 68 -1.18 -22.06 17.70
CA GLY A 68 -2.14 -22.18 18.82
C GLY A 68 -3.63 -22.18 18.41
N ALA A 69 -3.94 -22.40 17.13
CA ALA A 69 -5.32 -22.52 16.62
C ALA A 69 -5.37 -23.47 15.43
N ASP A 70 -6.57 -23.89 15.04
CA ASP A 70 -6.76 -24.80 13.89
C ASP A 70 -6.82 -24.02 12.57
N ARG A 71 -7.34 -22.78 12.60
CA ARG A 71 -7.53 -21.98 11.36
C ARG A 71 -7.55 -20.48 11.65
N ASN A 72 -6.87 -19.71 10.82
CA ASN A 72 -7.02 -18.27 10.75
C ASN A 72 -7.55 -17.85 9.38
N ALA A 73 -8.79 -17.42 9.32
CA ALA A 73 -9.37 -16.72 8.16
C ALA A 73 -9.05 -15.22 8.25
N LYS A 74 -9.11 -14.52 7.13
CA LYS A 74 -8.96 -13.06 7.07
C LYS A 74 -10.00 -12.47 6.13
N ASP A 75 -10.76 -11.52 6.64
CA ASP A 75 -11.76 -10.81 5.85
C ASP A 75 -11.13 -10.00 4.72
N PRO A 76 -11.85 -9.74 3.63
CA PRO A 76 -11.35 -8.90 2.56
C PRO A 76 -10.95 -7.51 3.06
N LEU A 77 -9.86 -6.97 2.49
CA LEU A 77 -9.37 -5.63 2.75
C LEU A 77 -9.61 -4.73 1.54
N PHE A 78 -10.42 -3.70 1.73
CA PHE A 78 -10.56 -2.62 0.77
C PHE A 78 -9.52 -1.54 1.06
N SER A 79 -8.87 -1.00 0.01
CA SER A 79 -8.02 0.19 0.15
C SER A 79 -8.13 1.11 -1.05
N VAL A 80 -7.90 2.40 -0.80
CA VAL A 80 -7.80 3.43 -1.85
C VAL A 80 -6.53 4.22 -1.62
N GLU A 81 -5.63 4.17 -2.59
CA GLU A 81 -4.46 5.05 -2.66
C GLU A 81 -4.78 6.21 -3.59
N ALA A 82 -4.40 7.44 -3.22
CA ALA A 82 -4.56 8.62 -4.05
C ALA A 82 -3.30 9.49 -3.98
N HIS A 83 -2.84 9.95 -5.15
CA HIS A 83 -1.64 10.78 -5.29
C HIS A 83 -1.95 11.98 -6.17
N LEU A 84 -1.82 13.18 -5.62
CA LEU A 84 -1.85 14.42 -6.39
C LEU A 84 -0.40 14.83 -6.70
N ILE A 85 0.03 14.59 -7.91
CA ILE A 85 1.41 14.77 -8.35
C ILE A 85 1.53 16.08 -9.13
N ARG A 86 2.61 16.84 -8.92
CA ARG A 86 2.95 18.04 -9.68
C ARG A 86 4.43 18.11 -10.00
N ASN A 87 4.75 18.35 -11.28
CA ASN A 87 6.09 18.66 -11.71
C ASN A 87 6.41 20.12 -11.36
N LEU A 88 7.45 20.32 -10.56
CA LEU A 88 7.90 21.64 -10.07
C LEU A 88 8.97 22.23 -10.95
N ALA A 89 9.86 21.39 -11.50
CA ALA A 89 10.93 21.74 -12.41
C ALA A 89 11.33 20.49 -13.24
N PRO A 90 12.18 20.59 -14.26
CA PRO A 90 12.66 19.43 -15.00
C PRO A 90 13.26 18.36 -14.07
N GLY A 91 12.65 17.16 -14.04
CA GLY A 91 13.05 16.04 -13.19
C GLY A 91 12.66 16.15 -11.70
N ILE A 92 12.12 17.27 -11.27
CA ILE A 92 11.67 17.48 -9.89
C ILE A 92 10.15 17.45 -9.83
N TRP A 93 9.59 16.53 -9.05
CA TRP A 93 8.16 16.49 -8.79
C TRP A 93 7.88 16.28 -7.30
N ALA A 94 6.71 16.71 -6.86
CA ALA A 94 6.19 16.43 -5.54
C ALA A 94 4.79 15.85 -5.64
N SER A 95 4.38 15.10 -4.61
CA SER A 95 3.01 14.62 -4.44
C SER A 95 2.49 14.85 -3.03
N ALA A 96 1.17 15.02 -2.95
CA ALA A 96 0.41 14.80 -1.73
C ALA A 96 -0.24 13.41 -1.84
N ASP A 97 -0.12 12.60 -0.79
CA ASP A 97 -0.44 11.19 -0.81
C ASP A 97 -1.49 10.88 0.27
N LEU A 98 -2.52 10.12 -0.08
CA LEU A 98 -3.56 9.65 0.82
C LEU A 98 -3.72 8.14 0.68
N LEU A 99 -3.98 7.46 1.78
CA LEU A 99 -4.32 6.04 1.81
C LEU A 99 -5.49 5.84 2.78
N TYR A 100 -6.55 5.24 2.29
CA TYR A 100 -7.65 4.71 3.08
C TYR A 100 -7.60 3.19 3.11
N ARG A 101 -7.91 2.59 4.26
CA ARG A 101 -8.06 1.14 4.41
C ARG A 101 -9.29 0.81 5.24
N GLN A 102 -9.98 -0.30 4.90
CA GLN A 102 -11.11 -0.83 5.66
C GLN A 102 -11.23 -2.34 5.47
N GLY A 103 -11.41 -3.08 6.55
CA GLY A 103 -11.57 -4.54 6.57
C GLY A 103 -10.34 -5.28 7.07
N GLY A 104 -10.15 -6.52 6.63
CA GLY A 104 -8.97 -7.31 6.95
C GLY A 104 -8.95 -7.88 8.36
N GLU A 105 -10.10 -7.96 9.05
CA GLU A 105 -10.21 -8.59 10.36
C GLU A 105 -9.83 -10.07 10.31
N ILE A 106 -9.08 -10.53 11.30
CA ILE A 106 -8.70 -11.93 11.45
C ILE A 106 -9.77 -12.65 12.27
N GLN A 107 -10.15 -13.85 11.84
CA GLN A 107 -10.99 -14.77 12.56
C GLN A 107 -10.17 -16.00 12.95
N VAL A 108 -10.03 -16.24 14.25
CA VAL A 108 -9.33 -17.38 14.81
C VAL A 108 -10.37 -18.44 15.18
N ASP A 109 -10.35 -19.60 14.52
CA ASP A 109 -11.32 -20.70 14.68
C ASP A 109 -12.78 -20.22 14.59
N GLY A 110 -13.05 -19.25 13.70
CA GLY A 110 -14.38 -18.66 13.48
C GLY A 110 -14.78 -17.57 14.46
N VAL A 111 -13.90 -17.17 15.36
CA VAL A 111 -14.13 -16.06 16.30
C VAL A 111 -13.36 -14.83 15.83
N ALA A 112 -14.06 -13.71 15.64
CA ALA A 112 -13.47 -12.44 15.26
C ALA A 112 -12.47 -11.95 16.32
N SER A 113 -11.28 -11.49 15.89
CA SER A 113 -10.22 -11.05 16.81
C SER A 113 -10.36 -9.60 17.26
N GLY A 114 -11.23 -8.81 16.61
CA GLY A 114 -11.42 -7.39 16.87
C GLY A 114 -10.34 -6.50 16.24
N ASP A 115 -9.45 -7.05 15.41
CA ASP A 115 -8.37 -6.32 14.75
C ASP A 115 -8.77 -5.68 13.41
N HIS A 116 -10.05 -5.34 13.27
CA HIS A 116 -10.57 -4.65 12.09
C HIS A 116 -9.78 -3.38 11.79
N THR A 117 -9.29 -3.29 10.56
CA THR A 117 -8.57 -2.10 10.10
C THR A 117 -9.56 -1.09 9.51
N ARG A 118 -9.59 0.11 10.04
CA ARG A 118 -10.22 1.28 9.41
C ARG A 118 -9.40 2.51 9.73
N GLY A 119 -9.01 3.25 8.71
CA GLY A 119 -8.24 4.45 8.95
C GLY A 119 -7.72 5.13 7.70
N TRP A 120 -7.20 6.33 7.91
CA TRP A 120 -6.56 7.17 6.91
C TRP A 120 -5.10 7.38 7.23
N SER A 121 -4.28 7.38 6.18
CA SER A 121 -2.90 7.87 6.24
C SER A 121 -2.72 9.00 5.25
N ALA A 122 -1.96 10.02 5.62
CA ALA A 122 -1.60 11.13 4.76
C ALA A 122 -0.07 11.28 4.69
N GLY A 123 0.41 11.74 3.55
CA GLY A 123 1.83 11.88 3.32
C GLY A 123 2.17 12.79 2.16
N ALA A 124 3.47 12.83 1.85
CA ALA A 124 4.00 13.55 0.72
C ALA A 124 5.24 12.85 0.18
N SER A 125 5.46 12.98 -1.12
CA SER A 125 6.68 12.53 -1.76
C SER A 125 7.36 13.67 -2.52
N LEU A 126 8.70 13.60 -2.62
CA LEU A 126 9.53 14.51 -3.40
C LEU A 126 10.56 13.72 -4.17
N ALA A 127 10.61 13.90 -5.48
CA ALA A 127 11.67 13.37 -6.33
C ALA A 127 12.62 14.48 -6.75
N VAL A 128 13.92 14.21 -6.64
CA VAL A 128 14.99 15.14 -7.00
C VAL A 128 16.04 14.38 -7.82
N PRO A 129 16.39 14.85 -9.03
CA PRO A 129 17.53 14.30 -9.76
C PRO A 129 18.82 14.74 -9.08
N PHE A 130 19.79 13.85 -8.96
CA PHE A 130 21.14 14.16 -8.48
C PHE A 130 22.20 13.90 -9.57
N THR A 131 21.82 13.23 -10.65
CA THR A 131 22.56 13.15 -11.91
C THR A 131 21.57 13.16 -13.08
N ASP A 132 22.07 13.23 -14.32
CA ASP A 132 21.25 13.14 -15.54
C ASP A 132 20.54 11.77 -15.69
N ARG A 133 20.98 10.75 -14.94
CA ARG A 133 20.48 9.37 -15.02
C ARG A 133 20.02 8.80 -13.71
N ALA A 134 20.05 9.58 -12.61
CA ALA A 134 19.66 9.06 -11.31
C ALA A 134 18.90 10.11 -10.51
N SER A 135 17.87 9.65 -9.81
CA SER A 135 17.06 10.47 -8.91
C SER A 135 16.83 9.78 -7.58
N ALA A 136 16.64 10.57 -6.54
CA ALA A 136 16.16 10.12 -5.24
C ALA A 136 14.71 10.50 -5.07
N ILE A 137 13.92 9.59 -4.48
CA ILE A 137 12.54 9.83 -4.07
C ILE A 137 12.49 9.71 -2.55
N PHE A 138 12.01 10.75 -1.90
CA PHE A 138 11.77 10.81 -0.47
C PHE A 138 10.27 10.75 -0.25
N THR A 139 9.81 9.84 0.59
CA THR A 139 8.38 9.70 0.94
C THR A 139 8.25 9.72 2.45
N TYR A 140 7.35 10.54 2.95
CA TYR A 140 6.87 10.52 4.33
C TYR A 140 5.38 10.24 4.34
N GLN A 141 4.94 9.37 5.24
CA GLN A 141 3.52 9.08 5.45
C GLN A 141 3.27 8.76 6.92
N GLN A 142 2.15 9.22 7.45
CA GLN A 142 1.69 8.88 8.79
C GLN A 142 0.20 8.55 8.82
N VAL A 143 -0.21 7.76 9.78
CA VAL A 143 -1.62 7.52 10.11
C VAL A 143 -2.18 8.79 10.75
N VAL A 144 -3.28 9.31 10.21
CA VAL A 144 -3.92 10.55 10.69
C VAL A 144 -5.27 10.29 11.38
N GLU A 145 -5.90 9.16 11.05
CA GLU A 145 -7.14 8.70 11.66
C GLU A 145 -7.18 7.19 11.61
N ARG A 146 -7.61 6.54 12.70
CA ARG A 146 -7.75 5.10 12.78
C ARG A 146 -8.79 4.71 13.83
N ASP A 147 -9.31 3.49 13.75
CA ASP A 147 -10.02 2.83 14.84
C ASP A 147 -9.02 2.50 15.98
N ASP A 148 -9.53 2.28 17.20
CA ASP A 148 -8.70 2.09 18.40
C ASP A 148 -7.64 0.98 18.24
N ASP A 149 -8.00 -0.14 17.58
CA ASP A 149 -7.12 -1.29 17.33
C ASP A 149 -6.44 -1.25 15.94
N GLY A 150 -6.65 -0.20 15.16
CA GLY A 150 -6.06 -0.03 13.85
C GLY A 150 -4.55 0.26 13.89
N PRO A 151 -3.83 -0.01 12.79
CA PRO A 151 -2.40 0.28 12.71
C PRO A 151 -2.12 1.77 12.92
N ASP A 152 -1.06 2.06 13.67
CA ASP A 152 -0.58 3.42 13.95
C ASP A 152 0.87 3.59 13.51
N GLY A 153 1.32 4.83 13.43
CA GLY A 153 2.71 5.16 13.17
C GLY A 153 2.94 6.03 11.94
N TRP A 154 4.21 6.13 11.62
CA TRP A 154 4.71 6.85 10.45
C TRP A 154 5.87 6.09 9.82
N PHE A 155 6.15 6.35 8.56
CA PHE A 155 7.38 5.92 7.93
C PHE A 155 8.00 7.01 7.07
N PHE A 156 9.31 6.91 6.94
CA PHE A 156 10.10 7.66 5.97
C PHE A 156 10.83 6.67 5.08
N ARG A 157 10.74 6.85 3.77
CA ARG A 157 11.40 6.02 2.77
C ARG A 157 12.24 6.86 1.85
N THR A 158 13.44 6.37 1.54
CA THR A 158 14.26 6.87 0.44
C THR A 158 14.40 5.79 -0.61
N ALA A 159 14.14 6.11 -1.87
CA ALA A 159 14.36 5.22 -3.01
C ALA A 159 15.30 5.89 -4.00
N LEU A 160 16.24 5.11 -4.55
CA LEU A 160 17.10 5.54 -5.65
C LEU A 160 16.58 4.92 -6.94
N VAL A 161 16.39 5.76 -7.96
CA VAL A 161 15.94 5.35 -9.29
C VAL A 161 17.08 5.59 -10.27
N VAL A 162 17.60 4.51 -10.84
CA VAL A 162 18.67 4.53 -11.85
C VAL A 162 18.17 3.78 -13.08
N PRO A 163 17.72 4.47 -14.14
CA PRO A 163 17.35 3.81 -15.39
C PRO A 163 18.63 3.27 -16.07
N PHE A 164 18.54 2.09 -16.61
CA PHE A 164 19.60 1.36 -17.35
C PHE A 164 19.16 1.04 -18.77
#